data_fc6f5d2323570be41f909ba1a2ac0faa
#
_entry.id   fc6f5d2323570be41f909ba1a2ac0faa
#
_cell.length_a   1.000
_cell.length_b   1.000
_cell.length_c   1.000
_cell.angle_alpha   90.00
_cell.angle_beta   90.00
_cell.angle_gamma   90.00
#
_symmetry.space_group_name_H-M   'P 1'
#
loop_
_entity.id
_entity.type
_entity.pdbx_description
1 polymer ?
#
loop_
_entity_poly.entity_id
_entity_poly.type
_entity_poly.pdbx_seq_one_letter_code
_entity_poly.pdbx_strand_id
1 'polypeptide(L)'
;MTGPWRGPVLVTGTDTDVGKTVVTAAIAAAAQAAGLRVAVVKPAQTGTAGGEPGDVDAVNRLAAPLTGRTLASFPDPLAPLAAARVAELEPLELHTAVEAVREEADKHDLVLVEGAGGLLVPMGLWPEGKPWTVADLAVALGCPAVVVTRAGLGTLNHTALTLEALERRAVPAGVVVGAWPAAPELVHWANLTDLVPKLMGALPAGTGAMDPGVFRRSAPGWLTPALYGVLDDWRAWAEEIS
;
A
#
# COMPACT_ATOMS: atom_id res chain seq x y z
N MET A 1 14.85 -12.00 4.39
CA MET A 1 15.47 -11.05 3.44
C MET A 1 16.05 -9.94 4.28
N THR A 2 17.37 -9.75 4.23
CA THR A 2 18.12 -8.87 5.15
C THR A 2 18.44 -7.47 4.59
N GLY A 3 17.91 -7.12 3.44
CA GLY A 3 18.12 -5.81 2.80
C GLY A 3 16.80 -5.13 2.42
N PRO A 4 16.86 -3.83 2.02
CA PRO A 4 15.67 -3.11 1.57
C PRO A 4 15.11 -3.72 0.28
N TRP A 5 13.80 -3.68 0.16
CA TRP A 5 13.08 -4.25 -0.98
C TRP A 5 13.26 -3.40 -2.24
N ARG A 6 13.50 -4.05 -3.38
CA ARG A 6 13.69 -3.41 -4.70
C ARG A 6 12.78 -4.04 -5.73
N GLY A 7 12.63 -3.39 -6.88
CA GLY A 7 11.71 -3.81 -7.94
C GLY A 7 10.25 -3.61 -7.54
N PRO A 8 9.33 -4.41 -8.06
CA PRO A 8 7.91 -4.34 -7.70
C PRO A 8 7.68 -4.72 -6.23
N VAL A 9 6.83 -3.96 -5.55
CA VAL A 9 6.34 -4.21 -4.19
C VAL A 9 4.85 -3.92 -4.17
N LEU A 10 4.04 -4.91 -3.80
CA LEU A 10 2.61 -4.70 -3.62
C LEU A 10 2.35 -3.93 -2.32
N VAL A 11 1.52 -2.90 -2.36
CA VAL A 11 0.94 -2.23 -1.20
C VAL A 11 -0.56 -2.58 -1.17
N THR A 12 -0.94 -3.46 -0.27
CA THR A 12 -2.33 -3.87 -0.06
C THR A 12 -2.82 -3.49 1.32
N GLY A 13 -4.09 -3.68 1.61
CA GLY A 13 -4.64 -3.40 2.92
C GLY A 13 -5.43 -4.58 3.49
N THR A 14 -5.66 -4.54 4.78
CA THR A 14 -6.64 -5.43 5.43
C THR A 14 -8.08 -5.02 5.09
N ASP A 15 -8.28 -3.76 4.61
CA ASP A 15 -9.57 -3.19 4.28
C ASP A 15 -9.41 -1.91 3.43
N THR A 16 -10.51 -1.26 3.07
CA THR A 16 -10.57 0.11 2.57
C THR A 16 -10.27 1.09 3.73
N ASP A 17 -9.74 2.27 3.41
CA ASP A 17 -9.44 3.37 4.35
C ASP A 17 -8.51 3.02 5.52
N VAL A 18 -7.64 2.02 5.31
CA VAL A 18 -6.58 1.68 6.28
C VAL A 18 -5.31 2.51 6.12
N GLY A 19 -5.26 3.44 5.15
CA GLY A 19 -4.14 4.35 4.91
C GLY A 19 -3.15 3.89 3.84
N LYS A 20 -3.53 3.00 2.90
CA LYS A 20 -2.65 2.51 1.83
C LYS A 20 -1.92 3.62 1.09
N THR A 21 -2.64 4.62 0.61
CA THR A 21 -2.12 5.72 -0.20
C THR A 21 -1.08 6.55 0.55
N VAL A 22 -1.31 6.81 1.84
CA VAL A 22 -0.35 7.55 2.68
C VAL A 22 0.88 6.70 2.98
N VAL A 23 0.72 5.38 3.20
CA VAL A 23 1.84 4.43 3.36
C VAL A 23 2.64 4.31 2.07
N THR A 24 1.98 4.21 0.92
CA THR A 24 2.63 4.25 -0.41
C THR A 24 3.50 5.50 -0.56
N ALA A 25 2.96 6.67 -0.21
CA ALA A 25 3.68 7.94 -0.24
C ALA A 25 4.89 7.95 0.74
N ALA A 26 4.73 7.39 1.95
CA ALA A 26 5.81 7.35 2.93
C ALA A 26 6.96 6.46 2.47
N ILE A 27 6.66 5.28 1.91
CA ILE A 27 7.68 4.37 1.34
C ILE A 27 8.37 5.05 0.15
N ALA A 28 7.61 5.70 -0.75
CA ALA A 28 8.17 6.42 -1.88
C ALA A 28 9.12 7.54 -1.43
N ALA A 29 8.71 8.36 -0.46
CA ALA A 29 9.54 9.45 0.07
C ALA A 29 10.82 8.93 0.74
N ALA A 30 10.73 7.87 1.55
CA ALA A 30 11.90 7.27 2.20
C ALA A 30 12.86 6.66 1.17
N ALA A 31 12.36 5.95 0.15
CA ALA A 31 13.17 5.38 -0.92
C ALA A 31 13.86 6.47 -1.76
N GLN A 32 13.17 7.56 -2.07
CA GLN A 32 13.77 8.71 -2.77
C GLN A 32 14.85 9.40 -1.93
N ALA A 33 14.64 9.54 -0.61
CA ALA A 33 15.65 10.06 0.30
C ALA A 33 16.91 9.17 0.33
N ALA A 34 16.76 7.86 0.09
CA ALA A 34 17.85 6.91 -0.10
C ALA A 34 18.44 6.90 -1.53
N GLY A 35 18.01 7.82 -2.41
CA GLY A 35 18.54 7.99 -3.76
C GLY A 35 17.93 7.07 -4.83
N LEU A 36 16.79 6.41 -4.57
CA LEU A 36 16.15 5.52 -5.54
C LEU A 36 15.22 6.28 -6.49
N ARG A 37 15.14 5.78 -7.72
CA ARG A 37 14.09 6.16 -8.67
C ARG A 37 12.84 5.34 -8.33
N VAL A 38 11.73 6.01 -8.07
CA VAL A 38 10.48 5.39 -7.61
C VAL A 38 9.36 5.62 -8.62
N ALA A 39 8.60 4.57 -8.92
CA ALA A 39 7.32 4.65 -9.60
C ALA A 39 6.19 4.11 -8.72
N VAL A 40 4.98 4.63 -8.96
CA VAL A 40 3.74 4.15 -8.33
C VAL A 40 2.77 3.74 -9.42
N VAL A 41 2.29 2.51 -9.36
CA VAL A 41 1.26 1.99 -10.27
C VAL A 41 0.00 1.70 -9.47
N LYS A 42 -1.11 2.31 -9.86
CA LYS A 42 -2.45 2.02 -9.37
C LYS A 42 -3.19 1.22 -10.44
N PRO A 43 -3.38 -0.10 -10.29
CA PRO A 43 -4.07 -0.90 -11.30
C PRO A 43 -5.48 -0.39 -11.60
N ALA A 44 -6.25 -0.06 -10.55
CA ALA A 44 -7.59 0.50 -10.73
C ALA A 44 -7.89 1.56 -9.67
N GLN A 45 -8.40 2.71 -10.11
CA GLN A 45 -8.97 3.77 -9.30
C GLN A 45 -10.49 3.71 -9.40
N THR A 46 -11.19 3.82 -8.29
CA THR A 46 -12.66 3.87 -8.23
C THR A 46 -13.13 5.13 -7.52
N GLY A 47 -14.39 5.53 -7.72
CA GLY A 47 -14.96 6.73 -7.10
C GLY A 47 -14.52 8.03 -7.78
N THR A 48 -14.26 8.01 -9.10
CA THR A 48 -13.74 9.19 -9.82
C THR A 48 -14.79 10.17 -10.31
N ALA A 49 -16.10 9.86 -10.15
CA ALA A 49 -17.20 10.70 -10.65
C ALA A 49 -17.20 12.13 -10.05
N GLY A 50 -16.70 12.30 -8.85
CA GLY A 50 -16.64 13.61 -8.16
C GLY A 50 -15.53 14.54 -8.65
N GLY A 51 -14.62 14.06 -9.50
CA GLY A 51 -13.44 14.84 -9.94
C GLY A 51 -12.39 15.05 -8.83
N GLU A 52 -12.49 14.32 -7.74
CA GLU A 52 -11.48 14.36 -6.69
C GLU A 52 -10.15 13.73 -7.16
N PRO A 53 -9.00 14.21 -6.63
CA PRO A 53 -7.71 13.64 -6.96
C PRO A 53 -7.66 12.14 -6.64
N GLY A 54 -7.11 11.34 -7.56
CA GLY A 54 -6.91 9.92 -7.33
C GLY A 54 -5.78 9.61 -6.35
N ASP A 55 -5.62 8.32 -6.01
CA ASP A 55 -4.59 7.88 -5.08
C ASP A 55 -3.18 8.24 -5.58
N VAL A 56 -2.91 8.12 -6.88
CA VAL A 56 -1.63 8.51 -7.49
C VAL A 56 -1.36 10.01 -7.32
N ASP A 57 -2.40 10.86 -7.45
CA ASP A 57 -2.27 12.31 -7.25
C ASP A 57 -1.95 12.63 -5.79
N ALA A 58 -2.60 11.93 -4.85
CA ALA A 58 -2.33 12.07 -3.42
C ALA A 58 -0.89 11.65 -3.08
N VAL A 59 -0.40 10.53 -3.64
CA VAL A 59 1.01 10.11 -3.48
C VAL A 59 1.95 11.16 -4.08
N ASN A 60 1.68 11.65 -5.28
CA ASN A 60 2.48 12.70 -5.92
C ASN A 60 2.52 13.98 -5.08
N ARG A 61 1.39 14.40 -4.51
CA ARG A 61 1.35 15.57 -3.63
C ARG A 61 2.31 15.42 -2.45
N LEU A 62 2.36 14.24 -1.82
CA LEU A 62 3.16 13.99 -0.61
C LEU A 62 4.63 13.70 -0.90
N ALA A 63 4.93 12.90 -1.94
CA ALA A 63 6.23 12.31 -2.21
C ALA A 63 6.89 12.77 -3.52
N ALA A 64 6.30 13.73 -4.27
CA ALA A 64 6.86 14.18 -5.55
C ALA A 64 8.31 14.68 -5.46
N PRO A 65 9.05 14.58 -6.62
CA PRO A 65 8.58 14.08 -7.90
C PRO A 65 8.70 12.55 -8.01
N LEU A 66 7.69 11.89 -8.57
CA LEU A 66 7.76 10.47 -8.91
C LEU A 66 6.93 10.16 -10.17
N THR A 67 7.20 9.01 -10.80
CA THR A 67 6.37 8.51 -11.90
C THR A 67 5.13 7.84 -11.33
N GLY A 68 3.92 8.29 -11.74
CA GLY A 68 2.66 7.71 -11.32
C GLY A 68 1.82 7.25 -12.51
N ARG A 69 1.23 6.04 -12.44
CA ARG A 69 0.33 5.48 -13.46
C ARG A 69 -0.93 4.91 -12.81
N THR A 70 -2.09 5.33 -13.30
CA THR A 70 -3.39 4.68 -13.06
C THR A 70 -3.79 3.96 -14.35
N LEU A 71 -4.05 2.64 -14.29
CA LEU A 71 -4.28 1.84 -15.49
C LEU A 71 -5.75 1.83 -15.91
N ALA A 72 -6.66 1.79 -14.93
CA ALA A 72 -8.10 1.88 -15.16
C ALA A 72 -8.75 2.82 -14.14
N SER A 73 -9.79 3.54 -14.55
CA SER A 73 -10.54 4.46 -13.68
C SER A 73 -12.04 4.22 -13.85
N PHE A 74 -12.76 4.12 -12.73
CA PHE A 74 -14.19 3.85 -12.72
C PHE A 74 -14.93 4.89 -11.88
N PRO A 75 -16.10 5.37 -12.32
CA PRO A 75 -16.81 6.48 -11.68
C PRO A 75 -17.30 6.14 -10.26
N ASP A 76 -17.81 4.93 -10.05
CA ASP A 76 -18.47 4.54 -8.80
C ASP A 76 -17.49 4.05 -7.73
N PRO A 77 -17.73 4.37 -6.43
CA PRO A 77 -16.87 3.95 -5.32
C PRO A 77 -17.18 2.51 -4.89
N LEU A 78 -16.92 1.58 -5.79
CA LEU A 78 -17.15 0.14 -5.63
C LEU A 78 -15.83 -0.63 -5.77
N ALA A 79 -15.86 -1.95 -5.50
CA ALA A 79 -14.75 -2.83 -5.88
C ALA A 79 -14.50 -2.72 -7.41
N PRO A 80 -13.25 -2.69 -7.89
CA PRO A 80 -12.93 -2.36 -9.28
C PRO A 80 -13.72 -3.15 -10.33
N LEU A 81 -13.81 -4.48 -10.17
CA LEU A 81 -14.62 -5.30 -11.09
C LEU A 81 -16.12 -4.98 -11.03
N ALA A 82 -16.64 -4.66 -9.85
CA ALA A 82 -18.04 -4.25 -9.71
C ALA A 82 -18.27 -2.86 -10.32
N ALA A 83 -17.35 -1.92 -10.12
CA ALA A 83 -17.39 -0.59 -10.69
C ALA A 83 -17.37 -0.63 -12.24
N ALA A 84 -16.48 -1.46 -12.82
CA ALA A 84 -16.43 -1.68 -14.26
C ALA A 84 -17.77 -2.19 -14.81
N ARG A 85 -18.36 -3.18 -14.12
CA ARG A 85 -19.67 -3.75 -14.52
C ARG A 85 -20.81 -2.74 -14.46
N VAL A 86 -20.88 -1.94 -13.38
CA VAL A 86 -21.93 -0.92 -13.20
C VAL A 86 -21.80 0.19 -14.23
N ALA A 87 -20.57 0.59 -14.53
CA ALA A 87 -20.27 1.63 -15.51
C ALA A 87 -20.33 1.13 -16.99
N GLU A 88 -20.56 -0.17 -17.21
CA GLU A 88 -20.49 -0.81 -18.54
C GLU A 88 -19.15 -0.56 -19.25
N LEU A 89 -18.04 -0.53 -18.45
CA LEU A 89 -16.67 -0.36 -18.94
C LEU A 89 -15.93 -1.70 -18.93
N GLU A 90 -14.91 -1.82 -19.79
CA GLU A 90 -14.07 -3.01 -19.86
C GLU A 90 -13.30 -3.21 -18.52
N PRO A 91 -13.40 -4.41 -17.92
CA PRO A 91 -12.62 -4.75 -16.76
C PRO A 91 -11.11 -4.80 -17.07
N LEU A 92 -10.27 -4.41 -16.12
CA LEU A 92 -8.83 -4.52 -16.27
C LEU A 92 -8.40 -6.00 -16.34
N GLU A 93 -7.62 -6.36 -17.34
CA GLU A 93 -7.02 -7.69 -17.44
C GLU A 93 -5.72 -7.78 -16.64
N LEU A 94 -5.46 -8.95 -16.02
CA LEU A 94 -4.26 -9.14 -15.18
C LEU A 94 -2.97 -8.92 -15.97
N HIS A 95 -2.87 -9.44 -17.21
CA HIS A 95 -1.66 -9.31 -18.01
C HIS A 95 -1.31 -7.85 -18.29
N THR A 96 -2.29 -7.00 -18.56
CA THR A 96 -2.10 -5.56 -18.75
C THR A 96 -1.49 -4.91 -17.51
N ALA A 97 -1.96 -5.30 -16.32
CA ALA A 97 -1.39 -4.81 -15.06
C ALA A 97 0.06 -5.31 -14.86
N VAL A 98 0.34 -6.57 -15.16
CA VAL A 98 1.69 -7.17 -15.07
C VAL A 98 2.66 -6.46 -16.02
N GLU A 99 2.28 -6.26 -17.27
CA GLU A 99 3.12 -5.59 -18.29
C GLU A 99 3.42 -4.14 -17.87
N ALA A 100 2.42 -3.38 -17.45
CA ALA A 100 2.61 -2.01 -17.01
C ALA A 100 3.57 -1.90 -15.81
N VAL A 101 3.50 -2.82 -14.84
CA VAL A 101 4.41 -2.84 -13.70
C VAL A 101 5.83 -3.21 -14.13
N ARG A 102 6.00 -4.17 -15.04
CA ARG A 102 7.32 -4.56 -15.58
C ARG A 102 7.97 -3.43 -16.37
N GLU A 103 7.21 -2.74 -17.22
CA GLU A 103 7.68 -1.55 -17.93
C GLU A 103 8.24 -0.47 -16.99
N GLU A 104 7.60 -0.26 -15.84
CA GLU A 104 8.10 0.69 -14.85
C GLU A 104 9.30 0.12 -14.07
N ALA A 105 9.35 -1.19 -13.82
CA ALA A 105 10.47 -1.83 -13.13
C ALA A 105 11.76 -1.81 -13.96
N ASP A 106 11.68 -1.77 -15.28
CA ASP A 106 12.84 -1.60 -16.17
C ASP A 106 13.48 -0.20 -16.06
N LYS A 107 12.73 0.80 -15.57
CA LYS A 107 13.14 2.21 -15.53
C LYS A 107 13.41 2.71 -14.10
N HIS A 108 12.88 2.01 -13.09
CA HIS A 108 12.90 2.44 -11.70
C HIS A 108 13.47 1.36 -10.77
N ASP A 109 14.07 1.82 -9.67
CA ASP A 109 14.70 0.94 -8.69
C ASP A 109 13.66 0.31 -7.73
N LEU A 110 12.51 0.99 -7.57
CA LEU A 110 11.36 0.55 -6.77
C LEU A 110 10.07 0.91 -7.50
N VAL A 111 9.15 -0.05 -7.62
CA VAL A 111 7.79 0.17 -8.15
C VAL A 111 6.77 -0.24 -7.11
N LEU A 112 6.07 0.73 -6.54
CA LEU A 112 5.00 0.49 -5.58
C LEU A 112 3.70 0.25 -6.33
N VAL A 113 3.09 -0.91 -6.14
CA VAL A 113 1.83 -1.30 -6.79
C VAL A 113 0.72 -1.20 -5.76
N GLU A 114 -0.10 -0.15 -5.82
CA GLU A 114 -1.15 0.07 -4.82
C GLU A 114 -2.46 -0.60 -5.21
N GLY A 115 -2.91 -1.56 -4.39
CA GLY A 115 -4.20 -2.23 -4.54
C GLY A 115 -5.40 -1.33 -4.19
N ALA A 116 -6.60 -1.81 -4.49
CA ALA A 116 -7.87 -1.19 -4.10
C ALA A 116 -8.58 -2.08 -3.07
N GLY A 117 -8.97 -1.52 -1.93
CA GLY A 117 -9.57 -2.29 -0.83
C GLY A 117 -8.61 -3.29 -0.19
N GLY A 118 -9.10 -4.48 0.11
CA GLY A 118 -8.30 -5.57 0.71
C GLY A 118 -7.66 -6.49 -0.34
N LEU A 119 -6.84 -7.43 0.15
CA LEU A 119 -6.01 -8.33 -0.67
C LEU A 119 -6.79 -9.15 -1.72
N LEU A 120 -7.98 -9.63 -1.39
CA LEU A 120 -8.78 -10.54 -2.23
C LEU A 120 -9.95 -9.83 -2.92
N VAL A 121 -9.95 -8.51 -2.99
CA VAL A 121 -10.95 -7.75 -3.73
C VAL A 121 -10.80 -8.04 -5.24
N PRO A 122 -11.91 -8.36 -5.95
CA PRO A 122 -11.88 -8.54 -7.40
C PRO A 122 -11.49 -7.26 -8.13
N MET A 123 -10.35 -7.29 -8.83
CA MET A 123 -9.78 -6.16 -9.53
C MET A 123 -10.21 -6.08 -11.00
N GLY A 124 -10.39 -7.24 -11.63
CA GLY A 124 -10.71 -7.37 -13.04
C GLY A 124 -10.90 -8.84 -13.40
N LEU A 125 -10.73 -9.19 -14.67
CA LEU A 125 -10.95 -10.54 -15.18
C LEU A 125 -9.66 -11.13 -15.78
N TRP A 126 -9.49 -12.44 -15.62
CA TRP A 126 -8.63 -13.25 -16.47
C TRP A 126 -9.28 -13.41 -17.86
N PRO A 127 -8.51 -13.78 -18.91
CA PRO A 127 -9.08 -14.05 -20.23
C PRO A 127 -10.22 -15.08 -20.21
N GLU A 128 -10.19 -16.03 -19.26
CA GLU A 128 -11.21 -17.06 -19.07
C GLU A 128 -12.46 -16.57 -18.32
N GLY A 129 -12.53 -15.27 -18.00
CA GLY A 129 -13.66 -14.65 -17.31
C GLY A 129 -13.70 -14.84 -15.80
N LYS A 130 -12.65 -15.38 -15.17
CA LYS A 130 -12.53 -15.48 -13.70
C LYS A 130 -12.04 -14.15 -13.12
N PRO A 131 -12.52 -13.73 -11.94
CA PRO A 131 -11.96 -12.59 -11.23
C PRO A 131 -10.51 -12.83 -10.84
N TRP A 132 -9.65 -11.79 -10.97
CA TRP A 132 -8.33 -11.76 -10.37
C TRP A 132 -8.27 -10.72 -9.24
N THR A 133 -7.29 -10.88 -8.35
CA THR A 133 -7.07 -10.06 -7.15
C THR A 133 -5.64 -9.53 -7.12
N VAL A 134 -5.34 -8.55 -6.26
CA VAL A 134 -3.95 -8.09 -6.14
C VAL A 134 -3.01 -9.17 -5.57
N ALA A 135 -3.56 -10.22 -4.91
CA ALA A 135 -2.76 -11.39 -4.54
C ALA A 135 -2.27 -12.15 -5.78
N ASP A 136 -3.12 -12.28 -6.81
CA ASP A 136 -2.74 -12.91 -8.08
C ASP A 136 -1.70 -12.07 -8.82
N LEU A 137 -1.83 -10.74 -8.77
CA LEU A 137 -0.84 -9.82 -9.33
C LEU A 137 0.52 -9.96 -8.63
N ALA A 138 0.55 -10.06 -7.29
CA ALA A 138 1.80 -10.28 -6.54
C ALA A 138 2.49 -11.60 -6.92
N VAL A 139 1.71 -12.67 -7.10
CA VAL A 139 2.23 -13.97 -7.58
C VAL A 139 2.79 -13.84 -9.00
N ALA A 140 2.07 -13.21 -9.93
CA ALA A 140 2.50 -13.05 -11.32
C ALA A 140 3.75 -12.17 -11.47
N LEU A 141 3.97 -11.23 -10.56
CA LEU A 141 5.16 -10.38 -10.48
C LEU A 141 6.30 -11.02 -9.68
N GLY A 142 6.03 -12.04 -8.85
CA GLY A 142 6.99 -12.61 -7.91
C GLY A 142 7.45 -11.60 -6.85
N CYS A 143 6.60 -10.68 -6.44
CA CYS A 143 6.97 -9.54 -5.59
C CYS A 143 6.47 -9.70 -4.15
N PRO A 144 7.16 -9.11 -3.14
CA PRO A 144 6.69 -9.05 -1.77
C PRO A 144 5.51 -8.08 -1.62
N ALA A 145 4.85 -8.15 -0.45
CA ALA A 145 3.70 -7.30 -0.12
C ALA A 145 3.86 -6.55 1.20
N VAL A 146 3.50 -5.28 1.21
CA VAL A 146 3.21 -4.49 2.41
C VAL A 146 1.72 -4.58 2.68
N VAL A 147 1.36 -5.06 3.86
CA VAL A 147 -0.03 -5.13 4.35
C VAL A 147 -0.29 -3.95 5.27
N VAL A 148 -1.07 -3.01 4.80
CA VAL A 148 -1.48 -1.85 5.61
C VAL A 148 -2.68 -2.23 6.47
N THR A 149 -2.58 -1.97 7.79
CA THR A 149 -3.60 -2.32 8.78
C THR A 149 -3.94 -1.16 9.70
N ARG A 150 -5.04 -1.28 10.43
CA ARG A 150 -5.45 -0.33 11.47
C ARG A 150 -4.71 -0.60 12.79
N ALA A 151 -4.68 0.38 13.70
CA ALA A 151 -4.18 0.17 15.06
C ALA A 151 -5.24 -0.43 16.00
N GLY A 152 -6.53 -0.19 15.74
CA GLY A 152 -7.64 -0.46 16.66
C GLY A 152 -8.12 -1.91 16.70
N LEU A 153 -9.18 -2.13 17.46
CA LEU A 153 -9.78 -3.46 17.68
C LEU A 153 -10.19 -4.15 16.37
N GLY A 154 -9.95 -5.44 16.29
CA GLY A 154 -10.20 -6.29 15.10
C GLY A 154 -9.01 -6.39 14.15
N THR A 155 -7.98 -5.54 14.30
CA THR A 155 -6.82 -5.53 13.41
C THR A 155 -6.08 -6.86 13.39
N LEU A 156 -5.92 -7.53 14.53
CA LEU A 156 -5.17 -8.80 14.63
C LEU A 156 -5.79 -9.88 13.75
N ASN A 157 -7.14 -10.03 13.80
CA ASN A 157 -7.85 -11.00 12.97
C ASN A 157 -7.70 -10.68 11.46
N HIS A 158 -7.97 -9.44 11.07
CA HIS A 158 -7.89 -9.05 9.65
C HIS A 158 -6.46 -9.15 9.11
N THR A 159 -5.47 -8.79 9.92
CA THR A 159 -4.06 -8.91 9.56
C THR A 159 -3.65 -10.37 9.43
N ALA A 160 -4.02 -11.23 10.38
CA ALA A 160 -3.72 -12.65 10.34
C ALA A 160 -4.31 -13.33 9.09
N LEU A 161 -5.59 -13.08 8.78
CA LEU A 161 -6.25 -13.61 7.58
C LEU A 161 -5.56 -13.15 6.29
N THR A 162 -5.14 -11.88 6.22
CA THR A 162 -4.45 -11.33 5.06
C THR A 162 -3.05 -11.93 4.90
N LEU A 163 -2.29 -12.07 5.98
CA LEU A 163 -0.97 -12.68 5.97
C LEU A 163 -1.04 -14.16 5.62
N GLU A 164 -2.01 -14.92 6.16
CA GLU A 164 -2.24 -16.33 5.81
C GLU A 164 -2.55 -16.50 4.33
N ALA A 165 -3.37 -15.62 3.76
CA ALA A 165 -3.69 -15.66 2.33
C ALA A 165 -2.46 -15.40 1.43
N LEU A 166 -1.53 -14.54 1.86
CA LEU A 166 -0.25 -14.30 1.18
C LEU A 166 0.72 -15.46 1.36
N GLU A 167 0.83 -15.99 2.58
CA GLU A 167 1.70 -17.14 2.90
C GLU A 167 1.35 -18.38 2.08
N ARG A 168 0.05 -18.70 1.96
CA ARG A 168 -0.44 -19.80 1.11
C ARG A 168 -0.06 -19.65 -0.37
N ARG A 169 0.28 -18.45 -0.80
CA ARG A 169 0.74 -18.11 -2.15
C ARG A 169 2.26 -17.93 -2.25
N ALA A 170 2.98 -18.21 -1.17
CA ALA A 170 4.42 -17.99 -1.04
C ALA A 170 4.85 -16.54 -1.32
N VAL A 171 3.98 -15.57 -1.03
CA VAL A 171 4.26 -14.12 -1.15
C VAL A 171 4.80 -13.62 0.19
N PRO A 172 6.08 -13.20 0.27
CA PRO A 172 6.63 -12.60 1.47
C PRO A 172 5.90 -11.32 1.83
N ALA A 173 5.57 -11.12 3.11
CA ALA A 173 4.82 -9.95 3.53
C ALA A 173 5.28 -9.40 4.88
N GLY A 174 5.18 -8.06 5.01
CA GLY A 174 5.30 -7.35 6.27
C GLY A 174 4.13 -6.39 6.48
N VAL A 175 4.01 -5.86 7.68
CA VAL A 175 2.85 -5.07 8.12
C VAL A 175 3.25 -3.62 8.35
N VAL A 176 2.39 -2.68 7.93
CA VAL A 176 2.50 -1.26 8.30
C VAL A 176 1.18 -0.81 8.93
N VAL A 177 1.24 -0.20 10.10
CA VAL A 177 0.09 0.47 10.70
C VAL A 177 -0.13 1.81 9.99
N GLY A 178 -1.24 1.96 9.26
CA GLY A 178 -1.48 3.12 8.39
C GLY A 178 -1.83 4.40 9.12
N ALA A 179 -2.34 4.30 10.37
CA ALA A 179 -2.64 5.45 11.22
C ALA A 179 -2.55 5.07 12.70
N TRP A 180 -1.49 5.50 13.38
CA TRP A 180 -1.35 5.40 14.82
C TRP A 180 -2.01 6.63 15.48
N PRO A 181 -2.93 6.45 16.45
CA PRO A 181 -3.64 7.58 17.05
C PRO A 181 -2.73 8.43 17.94
N ALA A 182 -2.98 9.74 18.01
CA ALA A 182 -2.26 10.66 18.88
C ALA A 182 -2.60 10.46 20.38
N ALA A 183 -3.69 9.76 20.70
CA ALA A 183 -4.06 9.36 22.06
C ALA A 183 -4.35 7.86 22.05
N PRO A 184 -3.32 7.00 22.10
CA PRO A 184 -3.50 5.56 22.02
C PRO A 184 -4.09 5.00 23.31
N GLU A 185 -5.10 4.15 23.15
CA GLU A 185 -5.74 3.41 24.24
C GLU A 185 -5.06 2.06 24.45
N LEU A 186 -5.42 1.34 25.51
CA LEU A 186 -4.88 0.02 25.84
C LEU A 186 -4.92 -0.96 24.65
N VAL A 187 -6.00 -0.93 23.86
CA VAL A 187 -6.16 -1.81 22.69
C VAL A 187 -5.08 -1.55 21.62
N HIS A 188 -4.67 -0.30 21.44
CA HIS A 188 -3.63 0.06 20.45
C HIS A 188 -2.27 -0.49 20.88
N TRP A 189 -1.90 -0.32 22.15
CA TRP A 189 -0.66 -0.85 22.71
C TRP A 189 -0.59 -2.38 22.70
N ALA A 190 -1.71 -3.05 23.04
CA ALA A 190 -1.78 -4.51 22.99
C ALA A 190 -1.62 -5.02 21.55
N ASN A 191 -2.36 -4.44 20.60
CA ASN A 191 -2.26 -4.81 19.19
C ASN A 191 -0.86 -4.55 18.61
N LEU A 192 -0.22 -3.43 18.97
CA LEU A 192 1.15 -3.12 18.52
C LEU A 192 2.11 -4.23 18.93
N THR A 193 2.05 -4.68 20.19
CA THR A 193 2.89 -5.76 20.71
C THR A 193 2.77 -7.04 19.88
N ASP A 194 1.55 -7.43 19.50
CA ASP A 194 1.29 -8.62 18.71
C ASP A 194 1.70 -8.46 17.22
N LEU A 195 1.68 -7.24 16.70
CA LEU A 195 2.08 -6.93 15.32
C LEU A 195 3.61 -6.82 15.13
N VAL A 196 4.36 -6.47 16.19
CA VAL A 196 5.83 -6.21 16.13
C VAL A 196 6.61 -7.27 15.36
N PRO A 197 6.37 -8.59 15.48
CA PRO A 197 7.15 -9.60 14.75
C PRO A 197 7.12 -9.48 13.22
N LYS A 198 6.12 -8.79 12.66
CA LYS A 198 5.94 -8.55 11.22
C LYS A 198 5.95 -7.07 10.84
N LEU A 199 6.13 -6.18 11.83
CA LEU A 199 5.97 -4.75 11.64
C LEU A 199 7.16 -4.15 10.88
N MET A 200 6.85 -3.41 9.82
CA MET A 200 7.81 -2.72 8.96
C MET A 200 7.61 -1.19 8.96
N GLY A 201 6.55 -0.71 9.60
CA GLY A 201 6.24 0.71 9.66
C GLY A 201 4.99 1.01 10.48
N ALA A 202 4.90 2.22 10.98
CA ALA A 202 3.67 2.80 11.51
C ALA A 202 3.68 4.31 11.27
N LEU A 203 2.57 4.85 10.79
CA LEU A 203 2.43 6.27 10.48
C LEU A 203 1.55 6.95 11.54
N PRO A 204 1.90 8.14 12.00
CA PRO A 204 0.99 8.93 12.85
C PRO A 204 -0.31 9.25 12.14
N ALA A 205 -1.41 9.26 12.85
CA ALA A 205 -2.71 9.66 12.30
C ALA A 205 -2.64 11.11 11.78
N GLY A 206 -3.34 11.38 10.66
CA GLY A 206 -3.39 12.72 10.07
C GLY A 206 -2.22 13.07 9.15
N THR A 207 -1.20 12.22 9.00
CA THR A 207 -0.02 12.48 8.15
C THR A 207 -0.38 12.73 6.69
N GLY A 208 -1.49 12.20 6.19
CA GLY A 208 -1.99 12.48 4.84
C GLY A 208 -2.33 13.94 4.58
N ALA A 209 -2.59 14.76 5.62
CA ALA A 209 -2.87 16.17 5.50
C ALA A 209 -1.65 17.08 5.74
N MET A 210 -0.48 16.52 6.01
CA MET A 210 0.74 17.29 6.29
C MET A 210 1.21 18.12 5.09
N ASP A 211 2.01 19.15 5.38
CA ASP A 211 2.83 19.81 4.37
C ASP A 211 3.75 18.80 3.70
N PRO A 212 3.82 18.78 2.35
CA PRO A 212 4.61 17.78 1.63
C PRO A 212 6.11 17.77 2.00
N GLY A 213 6.69 18.94 2.29
CA GLY A 213 8.09 19.03 2.69
C GLY A 213 8.32 18.43 4.08
N VAL A 214 7.40 18.65 5.02
CA VAL A 214 7.43 18.02 6.35
C VAL A 214 7.25 16.52 6.21
N PHE A 215 6.25 16.07 5.46
CA PHE A 215 5.98 14.65 5.21
C PHE A 215 7.24 13.91 4.72
N ARG A 216 7.88 14.42 3.66
CA ARG A 216 9.08 13.79 3.07
C ARG A 216 10.25 13.69 4.06
N ARG A 217 10.44 14.70 4.90
CA ARG A 217 11.52 14.65 5.92
C ARG A 217 11.21 13.68 7.05
N SER A 218 9.94 13.51 7.40
CA SER A 218 9.51 12.66 8.51
C SER A 218 9.35 11.18 8.11
N ALA A 219 9.00 10.89 6.86
CA ALA A 219 8.67 9.55 6.37
C ALA A 219 9.72 8.47 6.72
N PRO A 220 11.04 8.70 6.62
CA PRO A 220 12.02 7.71 7.03
C PRO A 220 11.92 7.31 8.51
N GLY A 221 11.49 8.20 9.39
CA GLY A 221 11.30 7.93 10.82
C GLY A 221 10.12 7.02 11.15
N TRP A 222 9.23 6.75 10.20
CA TRP A 222 8.04 5.92 10.38
C TRP A 222 8.21 4.48 9.87
N LEU A 223 9.32 4.18 9.21
CA LEU A 223 9.56 2.94 8.49
C LEU A 223 10.86 2.29 8.94
N THR A 224 10.89 0.96 8.90
CA THR A 224 12.13 0.19 9.16
C THR A 224 13.10 0.27 7.97
N PRO A 225 14.37 -0.13 8.15
CA PRO A 225 15.35 -0.21 7.07
C PRO A 225 14.92 -1.07 5.87
N ALA A 226 14.04 -2.05 6.06
CA ALA A 226 13.49 -2.84 4.96
C ALA A 226 12.65 -2.02 3.97
N LEU A 227 12.07 -0.90 4.44
CA LEU A 227 11.34 0.09 3.65
C LEU A 227 12.07 1.46 3.61
N TYR A 228 13.40 1.43 3.66
CA TYR A 228 14.28 2.61 3.56
C TYR A 228 14.20 3.59 4.72
N GLY A 229 13.60 3.20 5.83
CA GLY A 229 13.51 4.02 7.04
C GLY A 229 14.63 3.77 8.05
N VAL A 230 14.47 4.38 9.21
CA VAL A 230 15.44 4.32 10.32
C VAL A 230 14.82 3.83 11.63
N LEU A 231 13.55 3.42 11.61
CA LEU A 231 12.80 3.00 12.79
C LEU A 231 13.27 1.61 13.25
N ASP A 232 13.70 1.49 14.50
CA ASP A 232 14.18 0.26 15.13
C ASP A 232 13.52 -0.03 16.49
N ASP A 233 13.06 1.01 17.22
CA ASP A 233 12.34 0.88 18.49
C ASP A 233 10.88 1.37 18.37
N TRP A 234 9.98 0.43 18.25
CA TRP A 234 8.54 0.68 18.09
C TRP A 234 7.89 1.32 19.31
N ARG A 235 8.37 0.95 20.50
CA ARG A 235 7.79 1.45 21.74
C ARG A 235 8.20 2.88 21.97
N ALA A 236 9.47 3.18 21.86
CA ALA A 236 9.99 4.55 21.98
C ALA A 236 9.32 5.47 20.95
N TRP A 237 9.23 5.01 19.69
CA TRP A 237 8.54 5.77 18.64
C TRP A 237 7.07 6.04 18.99
N ALA A 238 6.31 5.02 19.42
CA ALA A 238 4.89 5.17 19.70
C ALA A 238 4.64 6.08 20.93
N GLU A 239 5.53 6.05 21.92
CA GLU A 239 5.47 6.95 23.08
C GLU A 239 5.82 8.40 22.71
N GLU A 240 6.71 8.63 21.74
CA GLU A 240 7.10 9.98 21.29
C GLU A 240 5.99 10.70 20.52
N ILE A 241 5.19 9.95 19.75
CA ILE A 241 4.15 10.53 18.87
C ILE A 241 2.74 10.52 19.47
N SER A 242 2.58 10.10 20.73
CA SER A 242 1.30 9.92 21.43
C SER A 242 0.91 11.14 22.31
#